data_4d3f6c1976356887fa42903a85276f65
#
_entry.id   4d3f6c1976356887fa42903a85276f65
#
_cell.length_a   1.000
_cell.length_b   1.000
_cell.length_c   1.000
_cell.angle_alpha   90.00
_cell.angle_beta   90.00
_cell.angle_gamma   90.00
#
_symmetry.space_group_name_H-M   'P 1'
#
loop_
_entity.id
_entity.type
_entity.pdbx_description
1 polymer ?
#
loop_
_entity_poly.entity_id
_entity_poly.type
_entity_poly.pdbx_seq_one_letter_code
_entity_poly.pdbx_strand_id
1 'polypeptide(L)'
;SKVTTNDTASGRTLEITGQKEIYEDWIENGVTSQHLVGVEYTIMATGFDVDEGQVKIRIPEATLTDNSENSSNALEFMLYSCLKATNTETSATSGFLGNTSIQRQNIESVTFESGLSKMISSTKWDVSAGNDGSIMAWYKTAASGALEVYIGGTTAIFANPNSSYLFANIGTATKCTATEVVKNLDLVTTKRVTNMSYMFLNTGTTAMTTLNLGSNFNTEKVTNMTSM
;
A
#
# COMPACT_ATOMS: atom_id res chain seq x y z
N SER A 1 -11.49 -6.46 -26.58
CA SER A 1 -10.80 -5.43 -25.78
C SER A 1 -9.37 -5.85 -25.51
N LYS A 2 -8.47 -4.92 -25.68
CA LYS A 2 -7.04 -5.19 -25.60
C LYS A 2 -6.48 -4.58 -24.31
N VAL A 3 -6.58 -5.34 -23.21
CA VAL A 3 -5.85 -5.02 -22.00
C VAL A 3 -4.39 -5.43 -22.22
N THR A 4 -3.46 -4.55 -21.96
CA THR A 4 -2.03 -4.80 -22.15
C THR A 4 -1.25 -4.57 -20.85
N THR A 5 -0.07 -5.15 -20.76
CA THR A 5 0.88 -4.93 -19.68
C THR A 5 2.21 -4.45 -20.25
N ASN A 6 3.03 -3.78 -19.47
CA ASN A 6 4.41 -3.44 -19.83
C ASN A 6 5.33 -4.67 -19.80
N ASP A 7 4.80 -5.80 -19.36
CA ASP A 7 5.52 -7.05 -19.25
C ASP A 7 5.31 -7.88 -20.51
N THR A 8 6.41 -8.32 -21.10
CA THR A 8 6.46 -9.11 -22.35
C THR A 8 6.85 -10.56 -22.14
N ALA A 9 7.01 -11.02 -20.89
CA ALA A 9 7.38 -12.39 -20.60
C ALA A 9 6.28 -13.39 -21.03
N SER A 10 6.68 -14.50 -21.60
CA SER A 10 5.75 -15.53 -22.08
C SER A 10 5.01 -16.22 -20.91
N GLY A 11 3.76 -16.57 -21.12
CA GLY A 11 2.94 -17.26 -20.12
C GLY A 11 2.11 -16.34 -19.22
N ARG A 12 2.12 -15.02 -19.46
CA ARG A 12 1.32 -14.03 -18.75
C ARG A 12 0.08 -13.65 -19.51
N THR A 13 -1.03 -13.66 -18.83
CA THR A 13 -2.31 -13.27 -19.42
C THR A 13 -3.05 -12.28 -18.52
N LEU A 14 -3.73 -11.34 -19.18
CA LEU A 14 -4.73 -10.48 -18.57
C LEU A 14 -6.06 -10.76 -19.25
N GLU A 15 -7.04 -11.17 -18.49
CA GLU A 15 -8.36 -11.54 -18.99
C GLU A 15 -9.45 -10.80 -18.22
N ILE A 16 -10.43 -10.24 -18.94
CA ILE A 16 -11.63 -9.72 -18.32
C ILE A 16 -12.54 -10.91 -18.04
N THR A 17 -12.70 -11.27 -16.77
CA THR A 17 -13.47 -12.43 -16.32
C THR A 17 -14.87 -12.06 -15.82
N GLY A 18 -15.15 -10.79 -15.62
CA GLY A 18 -16.44 -10.31 -15.16
C GLY A 18 -16.72 -8.87 -15.56
N GLN A 19 -18.01 -8.59 -15.69
CA GLN A 19 -18.54 -7.25 -15.92
C GLN A 19 -19.80 -7.09 -15.09
N LYS A 20 -19.94 -5.94 -14.41
CA LYS A 20 -21.10 -5.58 -13.61
C LYS A 20 -21.49 -4.13 -13.89
N GLU A 21 -22.71 -3.92 -14.27
CA GLU A 21 -23.27 -2.59 -14.46
C GLU A 21 -23.64 -1.97 -13.10
N ILE A 22 -23.31 -0.68 -12.93
CA ILE A 22 -23.58 0.10 -11.73
C ILE A 22 -24.63 1.13 -12.10
N TYR A 23 -25.75 1.09 -11.37
CA TYR A 23 -26.88 1.98 -11.54
C TYR A 23 -27.06 2.87 -10.31
N GLU A 24 -27.46 4.12 -10.54
CA GLU A 24 -27.92 5.04 -9.50
C GLU A 24 -29.39 5.41 -9.74
N ASP A 25 -30.14 5.57 -8.65
CA ASP A 25 -31.52 6.01 -8.68
C ASP A 25 -31.56 7.55 -8.77
N TRP A 26 -32.11 8.06 -9.87
CA TRP A 26 -32.36 9.48 -10.04
C TRP A 26 -33.84 9.78 -9.87
N ILE A 27 -34.15 10.85 -9.14
CA ILE A 27 -35.54 11.29 -8.93
C ILE A 27 -35.76 12.57 -9.72
N GLU A 28 -36.61 12.47 -10.74
CA GLU A 28 -37.04 13.61 -11.53
C GLU A 28 -38.57 13.72 -11.52
N ASN A 29 -39.10 14.88 -11.12
CA ASN A 29 -40.54 15.13 -11.00
C ASN A 29 -41.30 14.11 -10.13
N GLY A 30 -40.64 13.57 -9.11
CA GLY A 30 -41.22 12.56 -8.21
C GLY A 30 -41.25 11.13 -8.77
N VAL A 31 -40.65 10.91 -9.94
CA VAL A 31 -40.47 9.58 -10.55
C VAL A 31 -39.00 9.14 -10.36
N THR A 32 -38.81 7.95 -9.78
CA THR A 32 -37.50 7.34 -9.63
C THR A 32 -37.19 6.54 -10.89
N SER A 33 -36.03 6.79 -11.51
CA SER A 33 -35.50 6.03 -12.64
C SER A 33 -34.07 5.60 -12.38
N GLN A 34 -33.69 4.40 -12.82
CA GLN A 34 -32.33 3.90 -12.72
C GLN A 34 -31.50 4.36 -13.91
N HIS A 35 -30.36 5.00 -13.63
CA HIS A 35 -29.42 5.45 -14.64
C HIS A 35 -28.12 4.68 -14.53
N LEU A 36 -27.61 4.15 -15.64
CA LEU A 36 -26.31 3.51 -15.70
C LEU A 36 -25.22 4.56 -15.49
N VAL A 37 -24.50 4.48 -14.39
CA VAL A 37 -23.45 5.45 -14.01
C VAL A 37 -22.05 4.89 -14.16
N GLY A 38 -21.92 3.56 -14.33
CA GLY A 38 -20.61 2.93 -14.49
C GLY A 38 -20.67 1.45 -14.79
N VAL A 39 -19.53 0.90 -15.13
CA VAL A 39 -19.33 -0.53 -15.30
C VAL A 39 -18.07 -0.96 -14.56
N GLU A 40 -18.21 -1.94 -13.70
CA GLU A 40 -17.12 -2.60 -12.99
C GLU A 40 -16.61 -3.79 -13.80
N TYR A 41 -15.33 -3.84 -14.07
CA TYR A 41 -14.68 -4.97 -14.74
C TYR A 41 -13.80 -5.75 -13.76
N THR A 42 -13.96 -7.06 -13.74
CA THR A 42 -13.04 -7.95 -13.05
C THR A 42 -11.97 -8.42 -14.03
N ILE A 43 -10.71 -8.13 -13.73
CA ILE A 43 -9.55 -8.54 -14.55
C ILE A 43 -8.78 -9.60 -13.78
N MET A 44 -8.62 -10.77 -14.40
CA MET A 44 -7.76 -11.83 -13.91
C MET A 44 -6.38 -11.70 -14.55
N ALA A 45 -5.34 -11.61 -13.71
CA ALA A 45 -3.94 -11.60 -14.12
C ALA A 45 -3.31 -12.96 -13.75
N THR A 46 -2.78 -13.67 -14.73
CA THR A 46 -2.17 -15.00 -14.53
C THR A 46 -0.72 -15.00 -15.01
N GLY A 47 0.13 -15.71 -14.30
CA GLY A 47 1.55 -15.89 -14.66
C GLY A 47 2.43 -14.70 -14.26
N PHE A 48 1.91 -13.74 -13.49
CA PHE A 48 2.72 -12.64 -12.95
C PHE A 48 3.37 -13.06 -11.65
N ASP A 49 4.69 -13.03 -11.61
CA ASP A 49 5.44 -13.30 -10.40
C ASP A 49 5.67 -11.98 -9.65
N VAL A 50 5.42 -12.02 -8.35
CA VAL A 50 5.72 -10.92 -7.43
C VAL A 50 7.21 -10.54 -7.40
N ASP A 51 8.06 -11.39 -7.93
CA ASP A 51 9.51 -11.18 -7.97
C ASP A 51 9.99 -10.24 -9.08
N GLU A 52 9.15 -9.90 -10.04
CA GLU A 52 9.57 -9.25 -11.28
C GLU A 52 9.41 -7.73 -11.34
N GLY A 53 9.15 -7.06 -10.24
CA GLY A 53 8.99 -5.60 -10.22
C GLY A 53 7.54 -5.16 -10.26
N GLN A 54 7.32 -3.88 -10.37
CA GLN A 54 5.98 -3.32 -10.50
C GLN A 54 5.39 -3.67 -11.88
N VAL A 55 4.23 -4.31 -11.89
CA VAL A 55 3.50 -4.60 -13.12
C VAL A 55 2.43 -3.53 -13.31
N LYS A 56 2.56 -2.78 -14.40
CA LYS A 56 1.59 -1.79 -14.81
C LYS A 56 0.61 -2.41 -15.80
N ILE A 57 -0.67 -2.34 -15.48
CA ILE A 57 -1.74 -2.72 -16.39
C ILE A 57 -2.26 -1.48 -17.07
N ARG A 58 -2.36 -1.52 -18.38
CA ARG A 58 -2.88 -0.43 -19.19
C ARG A 58 -4.11 -0.89 -19.97
N ILE A 59 -5.19 -0.14 -19.82
CA ILE A 59 -6.35 -0.20 -20.72
C ILE A 59 -6.23 1.00 -21.65
N PRO A 60 -5.92 0.80 -22.94
CA PRO A 60 -5.77 1.90 -23.88
C PRO A 60 -7.07 2.72 -24.02
N GLU A 61 -6.94 3.96 -24.44
CA GLU A 61 -8.08 4.79 -24.83
C GLU A 61 -8.96 4.08 -25.87
N ALA A 62 -10.25 4.34 -25.81
CA ALA A 62 -11.28 3.75 -26.70
C ALA A 62 -11.36 2.21 -26.66
N THR A 63 -10.79 1.56 -25.64
CA THR A 63 -10.89 0.10 -25.47
C THR A 63 -12.27 -0.33 -24.97
N LEU A 64 -12.90 0.51 -24.15
CA LEU A 64 -14.23 0.30 -23.58
C LEU A 64 -15.17 1.38 -24.17
N THR A 65 -16.36 0.98 -24.56
CA THR A 65 -17.42 1.90 -25.01
C THR A 65 -18.68 1.64 -24.21
N ASP A 66 -19.39 2.70 -23.85
CA ASP A 66 -20.73 2.59 -23.25
C ASP A 66 -21.81 2.41 -24.33
N ASN A 67 -23.06 2.28 -23.90
CA ASN A 67 -24.22 2.12 -24.79
C ASN A 67 -24.51 3.37 -25.65
N SER A 68 -23.87 4.50 -25.36
CA SER A 68 -23.99 5.76 -26.10
C SER A 68 -22.77 5.99 -27.01
N GLU A 69 -21.95 4.95 -27.24
CA GLU A 69 -20.73 4.97 -28.06
C GLU A 69 -19.62 5.90 -27.53
N ASN A 70 -19.71 6.37 -26.26
CA ASN A 70 -18.62 7.10 -25.64
C ASN A 70 -17.47 6.16 -25.32
N SER A 71 -16.28 6.54 -25.72
CA SER A 71 -15.08 5.74 -25.49
C SER A 71 -14.42 6.07 -24.17
N SER A 72 -13.83 5.06 -23.54
CA SER A 72 -13.03 5.25 -22.32
C SER A 72 -11.76 6.04 -22.60
N ASN A 73 -11.33 6.83 -21.62
CA ASN A 73 -9.96 7.31 -21.57
C ASN A 73 -9.00 6.14 -21.28
N ALA A 74 -7.72 6.32 -21.59
CA ALA A 74 -6.71 5.35 -21.18
C ALA A 74 -6.63 5.27 -19.66
N LEU A 75 -6.63 4.04 -19.14
CA LEU A 75 -6.49 3.76 -17.70
C LEU A 75 -5.18 3.01 -17.48
N GLU A 76 -4.44 3.42 -16.46
CA GLU A 76 -3.26 2.71 -16.00
C GLU A 76 -3.38 2.45 -14.52
N PHE A 77 -3.07 1.24 -14.08
CA PHE A 77 -3.00 0.89 -12.67
C PHE A 77 -1.91 -0.15 -12.43
N MET A 78 -1.43 -0.16 -11.19
CA MET A 78 -0.40 -1.08 -10.76
C MET A 78 -1.04 -2.34 -10.17
N LEU A 79 -0.49 -3.50 -10.49
CA LEU A 79 -0.95 -4.76 -9.89
C LEU A 79 -0.54 -4.85 -8.42
N TYR A 80 0.59 -4.26 -8.07
CA TYR A 80 1.10 -4.12 -6.70
C TYR A 80 1.99 -2.89 -6.59
N SER A 81 2.16 -2.41 -5.39
CA SER A 81 2.91 -1.18 -5.10
C SER A 81 4.02 -1.43 -4.09
N CYS A 82 5.10 -0.69 -4.21
CA CYS A 82 6.28 -0.82 -3.36
C CYS A 82 6.39 0.37 -2.41
N LEU A 83 6.70 0.12 -1.15
CA LEU A 83 7.03 1.15 -0.16
C LEU A 83 8.33 1.87 -0.55
N LYS A 84 8.45 3.15 -0.17
CA LYS A 84 9.72 3.88 -0.23
C LYS A 84 10.81 3.17 0.58
N ALA A 85 12.04 3.26 0.10
CA ALA A 85 13.20 2.84 0.90
C ALA A 85 13.37 3.77 2.11
N THR A 86 13.79 3.19 3.23
CA THR A 86 14.22 3.94 4.40
C THR A 86 15.74 4.07 4.37
N ASN A 87 16.25 5.31 4.39
CA ASN A 87 17.69 5.56 4.21
C ASN A 87 18.42 5.83 5.52
N THR A 88 17.71 6.21 6.59
CA THR A 88 18.28 6.55 7.89
C THR A 88 17.33 6.24 9.03
N GLU A 89 17.90 5.84 10.16
CA GLU A 89 17.17 5.45 11.37
C GLU A 89 16.50 6.61 12.10
N THR A 90 17.00 7.83 11.93
CA THR A 90 16.66 8.97 12.79
C THR A 90 15.88 10.06 12.09
N SER A 91 15.84 10.06 10.77
CA SER A 91 15.23 11.17 10.03
C SER A 91 13.71 11.07 10.02
N ALA A 92 13.06 12.12 10.48
CA ALA A 92 11.61 12.29 10.32
C ALA A 92 11.20 12.49 8.85
N THR A 93 12.15 12.80 7.97
CA THR A 93 11.91 13.16 6.58
C THR A 93 12.33 12.10 5.57
N SER A 94 12.88 10.97 6.02
CA SER A 94 13.40 9.92 5.14
C SER A 94 12.51 8.69 5.10
N GLY A 95 12.66 7.94 4.01
CA GLY A 95 11.98 6.68 3.81
C GLY A 95 10.46 6.83 3.75
N PHE A 96 9.75 5.82 4.20
CA PHE A 96 8.30 5.81 4.16
C PHE A 96 7.64 6.79 5.16
N LEU A 97 8.40 7.24 6.18
CA LEU A 97 7.96 8.27 7.12
C LEU A 97 8.32 9.70 6.67
N GLY A 98 8.62 9.90 5.41
CA GLY A 98 9.07 11.16 4.81
C GLY A 98 8.19 12.40 5.03
N ASN A 99 7.86 12.69 6.29
CA ASN A 99 7.05 13.83 6.73
C ASN A 99 7.78 14.59 7.82
N THR A 100 7.98 15.89 7.61
CA THR A 100 8.71 16.77 8.54
C THR A 100 8.04 16.92 9.92
N SER A 101 6.76 16.61 10.01
CA SER A 101 5.98 16.73 11.24
C SER A 101 6.00 15.45 12.10
N ILE A 102 6.54 14.33 11.58
CA ILE A 102 6.52 13.04 12.24
C ILE A 102 7.93 12.63 12.60
N GLN A 103 8.18 12.45 13.89
CA GLN A 103 9.41 11.85 14.41
C GLN A 103 9.13 10.41 14.80
N ARG A 104 9.97 9.47 14.35
CA ARG A 104 9.80 8.02 14.59
C ARG A 104 9.59 7.67 16.05
N GLN A 105 10.36 8.27 16.95
CA GLN A 105 10.26 8.03 18.40
C GLN A 105 8.87 8.33 18.98
N ASN A 106 8.11 9.24 18.34
CA ASN A 106 6.77 9.64 18.77
C ASN A 106 5.65 8.80 18.12
N ILE A 107 5.98 7.84 17.27
CA ILE A 107 5.02 6.91 16.68
C ILE A 107 4.78 5.78 17.67
N GLU A 108 3.58 5.68 18.20
CA GLU A 108 3.19 4.63 19.13
C GLU A 108 3.05 3.27 18.45
N SER A 109 2.47 3.29 17.23
CA SER A 109 2.33 2.08 16.42
C SER A 109 2.23 2.42 14.94
N VAL A 110 2.63 1.44 14.11
CA VAL A 110 2.39 1.43 12.66
C VAL A 110 1.45 0.26 12.37
N THR A 111 0.30 0.55 11.75
CA THR A 111 -0.71 -0.45 11.40
C THR A 111 -0.91 -0.48 9.89
N PHE A 112 -0.74 -1.65 9.28
CA PHE A 112 -1.08 -1.82 7.88
C PHE A 112 -2.58 -2.07 7.71
N GLU A 113 -3.17 -1.51 6.67
CA GLU A 113 -4.59 -1.58 6.32
C GLU A 113 -4.76 -2.19 4.92
N SER A 114 -5.83 -2.96 4.74
CA SER A 114 -6.13 -3.64 3.47
C SER A 114 -6.58 -2.70 2.34
N GLY A 115 -6.59 -1.38 2.57
CA GLY A 115 -7.00 -0.38 1.58
C GLY A 115 -6.94 1.04 2.14
N LEU A 116 -7.53 1.98 1.41
CA LEU A 116 -7.53 3.41 1.74
C LEU A 116 -8.85 3.92 2.34
N SER A 117 -9.83 3.04 2.59
CA SER A 117 -11.16 3.44 3.05
C SER A 117 -11.19 4.17 4.41
N LYS A 118 -10.18 3.92 5.25
CA LYS A 118 -10.03 4.56 6.56
C LYS A 118 -9.09 5.77 6.55
N MET A 119 -8.59 6.17 5.37
CA MET A 119 -7.61 7.24 5.25
C MET A 119 -8.16 8.60 5.68
N ILE A 120 -7.36 9.33 6.46
CA ILE A 120 -7.69 10.69 6.92
C ILE A 120 -6.98 11.68 6.02
N SER A 121 -7.75 12.45 5.25
CA SER A 121 -7.22 13.36 4.24
C SER A 121 -6.32 14.48 4.78
N SER A 122 -6.58 14.95 6.01
CA SER A 122 -5.82 16.04 6.63
C SER A 122 -4.44 15.64 7.17
N THR A 123 -4.20 14.32 7.36
CA THR A 123 -2.96 13.81 7.97
C THR A 123 -2.22 12.82 7.09
N LYS A 124 -2.58 12.75 5.80
CA LYS A 124 -2.03 11.77 4.85
C LYS A 124 -0.78 12.27 4.12
N TRP A 125 0.06 11.33 3.72
CA TRP A 125 1.17 11.55 2.78
C TRP A 125 1.45 10.29 1.97
N ASP A 126 2.10 10.46 0.82
CA ASP A 126 2.47 9.37 -0.07
C ASP A 126 3.74 8.67 0.42
N VAL A 127 3.67 7.35 0.57
CA VAL A 127 4.77 6.48 0.96
C VAL A 127 5.10 5.42 -0.10
N SER A 128 4.51 5.56 -1.30
CA SER A 128 4.85 4.72 -2.45
C SER A 128 6.22 5.07 -3.03
N ALA A 129 6.97 4.09 -3.49
CA ALA A 129 8.28 4.30 -4.12
C ALA A 129 8.19 5.15 -5.40
N GLY A 130 7.06 5.07 -6.11
CA GLY A 130 6.79 5.82 -7.33
C GLY A 130 6.28 7.25 -7.10
N ASN A 131 5.98 7.66 -5.86
CA ASN A 131 5.27 8.90 -5.54
C ASN A 131 3.95 9.05 -6.34
N ASP A 132 3.22 7.97 -6.52
CA ASP A 132 2.03 7.85 -7.37
C ASP A 132 0.73 7.72 -6.57
N GLY A 133 0.79 7.83 -5.23
CA GLY A 133 -0.34 7.69 -4.32
C GLY A 133 -0.86 6.26 -4.16
N SER A 134 -0.18 5.27 -4.72
CA SER A 134 -0.60 3.86 -4.64
C SER A 134 -0.47 3.27 -3.23
N ILE A 135 0.39 3.83 -2.40
CA ILE A 135 0.47 3.55 -0.96
C ILE A 135 0.47 4.87 -0.20
N MET A 136 -0.49 5.03 0.68
CA MET A 136 -0.64 6.21 1.50
C MET A 136 -0.44 5.88 2.97
N ALA A 137 0.17 6.80 3.69
CA ALA A 137 0.17 6.81 5.14
C ALA A 137 -0.69 7.95 5.68
N TRP A 138 -1.24 7.78 6.88
CA TRP A 138 -1.95 8.81 7.64
C TRP A 138 -1.79 8.53 9.13
N TYR A 139 -2.10 9.51 9.98
CA TYR A 139 -2.01 9.31 11.42
C TYR A 139 -3.21 9.83 12.19
N LYS A 140 -3.36 9.29 13.39
CA LYS A 140 -4.20 9.78 14.48
C LYS A 140 -3.33 10.03 15.71
N THR A 141 -3.80 10.90 16.59
CA THR A 141 -3.18 11.08 17.91
C THR A 141 -3.80 10.08 18.88
N ALA A 142 -2.98 9.25 19.49
CA ALA A 142 -3.38 8.31 20.54
C ALA A 142 -3.72 9.06 21.84
N ALA A 143 -4.37 8.36 22.79
CA ALA A 143 -4.67 8.89 24.11
C ALA A 143 -3.41 9.28 24.89
N SER A 144 -2.28 8.63 24.63
CA SER A 144 -0.96 8.93 25.18
C SER A 144 -0.36 10.26 24.65
N GLY A 145 -0.97 10.86 23.60
CA GLY A 145 -0.40 11.98 22.85
C GLY A 145 0.71 11.57 21.86
N ALA A 146 0.97 10.28 21.70
CA ALA A 146 1.81 9.75 20.63
C ALA A 146 1.01 9.60 19.34
N LEU A 147 1.64 9.16 18.25
CA LEU A 147 1.00 9.03 16.94
C LEU A 147 0.76 7.55 16.61
N GLU A 148 -0.45 7.22 16.20
CA GLU A 148 -0.77 5.96 15.53
C GLU A 148 -0.71 6.21 14.03
N VAL A 149 0.26 5.60 13.36
CA VAL A 149 0.43 5.69 11.90
C VAL A 149 -0.25 4.49 11.25
N TYR A 150 -0.98 4.75 10.19
CA TYR A 150 -1.65 3.76 9.37
C TYR A 150 -1.10 3.82 7.95
N ILE A 151 -0.94 2.67 7.31
CA ILE A 151 -0.44 2.56 5.95
C ILE A 151 -1.38 1.65 5.16
N GLY A 152 -1.93 2.15 4.07
CA GLY A 152 -2.79 1.37 3.19
C GLY A 152 -2.42 1.56 1.73
N GLY A 153 -2.73 0.57 0.92
CA GLY A 153 -2.48 0.60 -0.52
C GLY A 153 -3.74 0.37 -1.34
N THR A 154 -3.74 0.87 -2.58
CA THR A 154 -4.78 0.55 -3.57
C THR A 154 -4.63 -0.86 -4.13
N THR A 155 -3.46 -1.46 -3.92
CA THR A 155 -3.07 -2.82 -4.34
C THR A 155 -2.28 -3.51 -3.22
N ALA A 156 -1.82 -4.74 -3.46
CA ALA A 156 -0.91 -5.43 -2.54
C ALA A 156 0.34 -4.59 -2.26
N ILE A 157 0.75 -4.54 -1.00
CA ILE A 157 1.90 -3.75 -0.55
C ILE A 157 3.15 -4.62 -0.51
N PHE A 158 4.19 -4.16 -1.18
CA PHE A 158 5.53 -4.75 -1.13
C PHE A 158 6.47 -3.89 -0.31
N ALA A 159 7.22 -4.53 0.57
CA ALA A 159 8.36 -3.89 1.20
C ALA A 159 9.42 -3.56 0.15
N ASN A 160 10.16 -2.47 0.33
CA ASN A 160 11.24 -2.10 -0.59
C ASN A 160 12.34 -3.17 -0.56
N PRO A 161 12.99 -3.48 -1.68
CA PRO A 161 14.17 -4.35 -1.68
C PRO A 161 15.23 -3.95 -0.65
N ASN A 162 15.40 -2.64 -0.42
CA ASN A 162 16.15 -2.13 0.71
C ASN A 162 15.19 -1.66 1.81
N SER A 163 14.87 -2.53 2.73
CA SER A 163 14.03 -2.28 3.91
C SER A 163 14.85 -2.04 5.19
N SER A 164 16.13 -1.65 5.05
CA SER A 164 16.92 -1.28 6.21
C SER A 164 16.27 -0.12 6.97
N TYR A 165 16.31 -0.18 8.30
CA TYR A 165 15.72 0.80 9.22
C TYR A 165 14.21 1.02 9.07
N LEU A 166 13.46 0.14 8.41
CA LEU A 166 12.04 0.36 8.07
C LEU A 166 11.20 0.74 9.30
N PHE A 167 11.36 0.05 10.41
CA PHE A 167 10.66 0.32 11.67
C PHE A 167 11.59 0.79 12.81
N ALA A 168 12.83 1.12 12.50
CA ALA A 168 13.80 1.53 13.52
C ALA A 168 13.33 2.76 14.32
N ASN A 169 13.60 2.75 15.62
CA ASN A 169 13.30 3.81 16.58
C ASN A 169 11.80 4.19 16.70
N ILE A 170 10.89 3.33 16.27
CA ILE A 170 9.45 3.52 16.45
C ILE A 170 9.05 3.16 17.87
N GLY A 171 8.21 3.98 18.51
CA GLY A 171 7.66 3.72 19.83
C GLY A 171 8.64 3.89 20.98
N THR A 172 9.74 4.61 20.80
CA THR A 172 10.78 4.75 21.83
C THR A 172 10.55 5.90 22.82
N ALA A 173 9.63 6.83 22.54
CA ALA A 173 9.31 7.91 23.46
C ALA A 173 8.57 7.35 24.71
N THR A 174 8.84 7.93 25.87
CA THR A 174 8.26 7.49 27.16
C THR A 174 6.75 7.52 27.22
N LYS A 175 6.11 8.34 26.38
CA LYS A 175 4.66 8.41 26.22
C LYS A 175 4.06 7.25 25.42
N CYS A 176 4.86 6.48 24.69
CA CYS A 176 4.38 5.33 23.92
C CYS A 176 4.13 4.14 24.85
N THR A 177 2.93 3.57 24.77
CA THR A 177 2.46 2.50 25.66
C THR A 177 1.98 1.25 24.92
N ALA A 178 2.10 1.22 23.59
CA ALA A 178 1.65 0.09 22.80
C ALA A 178 2.42 -1.20 23.12
N THR A 179 1.68 -2.28 23.31
CA THR A 179 2.24 -3.62 23.51
C THR A 179 2.61 -4.31 22.20
N GLU A 180 2.06 -3.84 21.08
CA GLU A 180 2.39 -4.24 19.72
C GLU A 180 2.60 -2.97 18.89
N VAL A 181 3.81 -2.76 18.40
CA VAL A 181 4.20 -1.51 17.72
C VAL A 181 4.02 -1.61 16.22
N VAL A 182 4.23 -2.77 15.62
CA VAL A 182 3.98 -3.02 14.18
C VAL A 182 2.86 -4.04 14.07
N LYS A 183 1.75 -3.65 13.41
CA LYS A 183 0.51 -4.43 13.35
C LYS A 183 0.15 -4.77 11.91
N ASN A 184 -0.45 -5.95 11.72
CA ASN A 184 -0.94 -6.44 10.43
C ASN A 184 0.17 -6.52 9.37
N LEU A 185 1.38 -6.93 9.76
CA LEU A 185 2.51 -7.06 8.84
C LEU A 185 2.29 -8.17 7.80
N ASP A 186 1.30 -9.05 8.01
CA ASP A 186 0.80 -10.01 7.03
C ASP A 186 0.20 -9.36 5.76
N LEU A 187 -0.18 -8.07 5.81
CA LEU A 187 -0.60 -7.30 4.64
C LEU A 187 0.57 -6.80 3.77
N VAL A 188 1.81 -7.03 4.21
CA VAL A 188 3.02 -6.60 3.49
C VAL A 188 3.85 -7.83 3.13
N THR A 189 4.18 -7.99 1.86
CA THR A 189 5.11 -9.04 1.45
C THR A 189 6.56 -8.55 1.42
N THR A 190 7.45 -9.35 1.99
CA THR A 190 8.89 -9.10 1.99
C THR A 190 9.67 -9.97 0.99
N LYS A 191 9.00 -10.71 0.12
CA LYS A 191 9.60 -11.65 -0.86
C LYS A 191 10.72 -11.05 -1.72
N ARG A 192 10.74 -9.73 -1.88
CA ARG A 192 11.72 -9.00 -2.73
C ARG A 192 12.79 -8.31 -1.92
N VAL A 193 12.74 -8.39 -0.61
CA VAL A 193 13.69 -7.72 0.27
C VAL A 193 15.03 -8.45 0.22
N THR A 194 16.09 -7.69 -0.03
CA THR A 194 17.49 -8.17 -0.01
C THR A 194 18.26 -7.64 1.20
N ASN A 195 17.82 -6.51 1.77
CA ASN A 195 18.46 -5.88 2.92
C ASN A 195 17.43 -5.56 4.00
N MET A 196 17.53 -6.24 5.15
CA MET A 196 16.72 -6.01 6.37
C MET A 196 17.57 -5.50 7.54
N SER A 197 18.80 -5.00 7.28
CA SER A 197 19.65 -4.53 8.36
C SER A 197 18.98 -3.43 9.16
N TYR A 198 19.06 -3.53 10.49
CA TYR A 198 18.47 -2.56 11.41
C TYR A 198 16.95 -2.36 11.27
N MET A 199 16.23 -3.28 10.64
CA MET A 199 14.81 -3.11 10.32
C MET A 199 13.96 -2.81 11.55
N PHE A 200 14.25 -3.46 12.67
CA PHE A 200 13.56 -3.28 13.94
C PHE A 200 14.46 -2.71 15.05
N LEU A 201 15.57 -2.07 14.69
CA LEU A 201 16.51 -1.50 15.67
C LEU A 201 15.79 -0.56 16.64
N ASN A 202 15.89 -0.81 17.94
CA ASN A 202 15.24 -0.02 18.98
C ASN A 202 13.73 0.17 18.76
N THR A 203 13.05 -0.78 18.14
CA THR A 203 11.60 -0.70 17.94
C THR A 203 10.87 -1.05 19.24
N GLY A 204 9.93 -0.17 19.61
CA GLY A 204 9.12 -0.34 20.82
C GLY A 204 9.81 0.15 22.09
N THR A 205 9.04 0.14 23.17
CA THR A 205 9.46 0.48 24.55
C THR A 205 9.45 -0.77 25.41
N THR A 206 9.69 -0.59 26.71
CA THR A 206 9.49 -1.63 27.73
C THR A 206 8.05 -2.16 27.80
N ALA A 207 7.09 -1.46 27.26
CA ALA A 207 5.69 -1.91 27.15
C ALA A 207 5.47 -2.91 26.02
N MET A 208 6.33 -2.94 24.99
CA MET A 208 6.20 -3.86 23.87
C MET A 208 6.42 -5.31 24.31
N THR A 209 5.43 -6.14 24.07
CA THR A 209 5.47 -7.58 24.42
C THR A 209 5.31 -8.48 23.19
N THR A 210 4.89 -7.91 22.06
CA THR A 210 4.54 -8.68 20.86
C THR A 210 5.13 -8.04 19.60
N LEU A 211 5.75 -8.87 18.78
CA LEU A 211 6.10 -8.58 17.37
C LEU A 211 5.59 -9.74 16.52
N ASN A 212 4.50 -9.51 15.79
CA ASN A 212 3.95 -10.48 14.86
C ASN A 212 4.41 -10.15 13.44
N LEU A 213 5.27 -11.00 12.87
CA LEU A 213 5.80 -10.80 11.52
C LEU A 213 4.81 -11.18 10.41
N GLY A 214 3.77 -11.97 10.75
CA GLY A 214 2.76 -12.42 9.78
C GLY A 214 3.29 -13.49 8.81
N SER A 215 2.37 -14.02 7.99
CA SER A 215 2.66 -15.11 7.06
C SER A 215 3.40 -14.67 5.79
N ASN A 216 3.36 -13.39 5.46
CA ASN A 216 3.99 -12.84 4.24
C ASN A 216 5.41 -12.29 4.49
N PHE A 217 5.94 -12.50 5.71
CA PHE A 217 7.31 -12.15 6.05
C PHE A 217 8.25 -13.26 5.53
N ASN A 218 8.93 -12.98 4.44
CA ASN A 218 9.83 -13.90 3.74
C ASN A 218 11.26 -13.35 3.72
N THR A 219 12.24 -14.20 4.02
CA THR A 219 13.66 -13.85 4.09
C THR A 219 14.52 -14.56 3.03
N GLU A 220 13.90 -15.27 2.10
CA GLU A 220 14.60 -16.14 1.12
C GLU A 220 15.63 -15.38 0.29
N LYS A 221 15.33 -14.11 -0.07
CA LYS A 221 16.25 -13.26 -0.86
C LYS A 221 17.12 -12.33 -0.01
N VAL A 222 16.97 -12.36 1.31
CA VAL A 222 17.69 -11.45 2.20
C VAL A 222 19.16 -11.85 2.30
N THR A 223 20.06 -10.93 1.97
CA THR A 223 21.52 -11.09 2.05
C THR A 223 22.13 -10.32 3.22
N ASN A 224 21.40 -9.38 3.81
CA ASN A 224 21.85 -8.58 4.94
C ASN A 224 20.76 -8.43 6.01
N MET A 225 21.02 -8.97 7.20
CA MET A 225 20.17 -8.88 8.41
C MET A 225 20.94 -8.33 9.62
N THR A 226 22.00 -7.55 9.39
CA THR A 226 22.82 -7.00 10.48
C THR A 226 21.95 -6.21 11.45
N SER A 227 22.03 -6.53 12.74
CA SER A 227 21.31 -5.81 13.83
C SER A 227 19.79 -5.62 13.58
N MET A 228 19.19 -6.58 12.93
CA MET A 228 17.75 -6.62 12.67
C MET A 228 16.93 -6.74 13.96
#